data_589811224c7d7e9d9f0ac935f4d19434
#
_entry.id   589811224c7d7e9d9f0ac935f4d19434
#
_cell.length_a   1.000
_cell.length_b   1.000
_cell.length_c   1.000
_cell.angle_alpha   90.00
_cell.angle_beta   90.00
_cell.angle_gamma   90.00
#
_symmetry.space_group_name_H-M   'P 1'
#
loop_
_entity.id
_entity.type
_entity.pdbx_description
1 polymer ?
#
loop_
_entity_poly.entity_id
_entity_poly.type
_entity_poly.pdbx_seq_one_letter_code
_entity_poly.pdbx_strand_id
1 'polypeptide(L)'
;MNTSRQKPIPLTKDNSYDSFANGKPLLNKKKNHLPAMGWNSWNAFGSGNTAELTKTMSDKIVELSLDKLGYQYMVLDDGCYKSERIDGELSNETKKFPEGFKALSDYI
;
A
#
# COMPACT_ATOMS: atom_id res chain seq x y z
N MET A 1 14.49 -12.53 23.50
CA MET A 1 13.76 -11.63 22.60
C MET A 1 13.17 -10.50 23.39
N ASN A 2 13.56 -9.30 23.09
CA ASN A 2 12.99 -8.15 23.77
C ASN A 2 11.63 -7.85 23.12
N THR A 3 10.56 -8.28 23.76
CA THR A 3 9.19 -7.98 23.37
C THR A 3 8.71 -6.69 24.03
N SER A 4 9.50 -5.63 23.99
CA SER A 4 8.98 -4.32 24.34
C SER A 4 7.94 -3.92 23.31
N ARG A 5 6.74 -4.45 23.44
CA ARG A 5 5.59 -3.91 22.73
C ARG A 5 5.47 -2.48 23.17
N GLN A 6 5.71 -1.57 22.28
CA GLN A 6 5.37 -0.18 22.53
C GLN A 6 3.90 -0.16 22.97
N LYS A 7 3.65 0.47 24.12
CA LYS A 7 2.26 0.67 24.54
C LYS A 7 1.53 1.42 23.43
N PRO A 8 0.31 0.98 23.07
CA PRO A 8 -0.47 1.73 22.10
C PRO A 8 -0.58 3.19 22.52
N ILE A 9 -0.28 4.10 21.62
CA ILE A 9 -0.52 5.53 21.87
C ILE A 9 -2.04 5.72 21.96
N PRO A 10 -2.57 6.28 23.06
CA PRO A 10 -4.00 6.51 23.16
C PRO A 10 -4.47 7.42 22.03
N LEU A 11 -5.49 7.02 21.32
CA LEU A 11 -6.13 7.85 20.31
C LEU A 11 -6.89 8.98 21.03
N THR A 12 -6.37 10.18 20.97
CA THR A 12 -7.04 11.40 21.41
C THR A 12 -7.43 12.21 20.17
N LYS A 13 -8.26 13.23 20.36
CA LYS A 13 -8.61 14.17 19.28
C LYS A 13 -7.40 14.81 18.61
N ASP A 14 -6.28 14.89 19.32
CA ASP A 14 -5.08 15.61 18.91
C ASP A 14 -3.97 14.70 18.38
N ASN A 15 -4.04 13.38 18.62
CA ASN A 15 -3.08 12.39 18.17
C ASN A 15 -3.71 11.31 17.29
N SER A 16 -4.69 11.68 16.48
CA SER A 16 -5.16 10.83 15.40
C SER A 16 -4.01 10.46 14.46
N TYR A 17 -4.20 9.48 13.62
CA TYR A 17 -3.19 8.95 12.68
C TYR A 17 -2.38 10.00 11.90
N ASP A 18 -2.82 11.24 11.95
CA ASP A 18 -2.22 12.37 11.25
C ASP A 18 -0.89 12.86 11.85
N SER A 19 -0.52 12.41 13.04
CA SER A 19 0.56 13.06 13.81
C SER A 19 1.90 12.31 13.79
N PHE A 20 2.10 11.37 12.88
CA PHE A 20 3.27 10.50 12.91
C PHE A 20 4.50 10.97 12.12
N ALA A 21 4.39 11.98 11.30
CA ALA A 21 5.53 12.49 10.54
C ALA A 21 6.01 13.83 11.09
N ASN A 22 6.99 13.81 11.99
CA ASN A 22 7.64 15.02 12.52
C ASN A 22 6.67 16.07 13.10
N GLY A 23 5.57 15.61 13.72
CA GLY A 23 4.55 16.49 14.28
C GLY A 23 3.69 17.22 13.26
N LYS A 24 3.80 16.88 11.98
CA LYS A 24 2.93 17.43 10.93
C LYS A 24 1.81 16.45 10.60
N PRO A 25 0.57 16.91 10.43
CA PRO A 25 -0.50 16.04 9.97
C PRO A 25 -0.19 15.46 8.60
N LEU A 26 -0.26 14.12 8.48
CA LEU A 26 -0.13 13.41 7.21
C LEU A 26 -1.41 13.52 6.37
N LEU A 27 -2.54 13.70 7.04
CA LEU A 27 -3.86 13.71 6.44
C LEU A 27 -4.61 14.98 6.82
N ASN A 28 -5.52 15.40 5.96
CA ASN A 28 -6.35 16.56 6.25
C ASN A 28 -7.35 16.23 7.37
N LYS A 29 -7.18 16.84 8.55
CA LYS A 29 -8.01 16.63 9.74
C LYS A 29 -9.51 16.92 9.53
N LYS A 30 -9.86 17.64 8.47
CA LYS A 30 -11.25 17.98 8.15
C LYS A 30 -11.99 16.88 7.38
N LYS A 31 -11.29 15.83 6.94
CA LYS A 31 -11.90 14.70 6.22
C LYS A 31 -12.08 13.52 7.16
N ASN A 32 -13.31 13.04 7.27
CA ASN A 32 -13.57 11.74 7.87
C ASN A 32 -12.97 10.67 6.95
N HIS A 33 -11.95 9.98 7.44
CA HIS A 33 -11.33 8.89 6.70
C HIS A 33 -12.13 7.60 6.92
N LEU A 34 -12.80 7.15 5.87
CA LEU A 34 -13.39 5.83 5.82
C LEU A 34 -12.30 4.79 5.54
N PRO A 35 -12.49 3.52 5.93
CA PRO A 35 -11.59 2.45 5.54
C PRO A 35 -11.40 2.44 4.03
N ALA A 36 -10.16 2.26 3.58
CA ALA A 36 -9.84 2.17 2.16
C ALA A 36 -10.54 0.95 1.55
N MET A 37 -11.20 1.17 0.41
CA MET A 37 -11.83 0.12 -0.37
C MET A 37 -10.97 -0.17 -1.59
N GLY A 38 -10.58 -1.43 -1.75
CA GLY A 38 -9.71 -1.80 -2.86
C GLY A 38 -9.28 -3.26 -2.80
N TRP A 39 -8.22 -3.54 -3.51
CA TRP A 39 -7.63 -4.86 -3.62
C TRP A 39 -6.24 -4.89 -2.97
N ASN A 40 -5.94 -6.00 -2.28
CA ASN A 40 -4.63 -6.28 -1.72
C ASN A 40 -4.12 -7.60 -2.29
N SER A 41 -2.84 -7.65 -2.65
CA SER A 41 -2.26 -8.78 -3.37
C SER A 41 -2.06 -10.05 -2.52
N TRP A 42 -2.03 -9.94 -1.20
CA TRP A 42 -1.53 -11.01 -0.34
C TRP A 42 -2.39 -12.27 -0.36
N ASN A 43 -3.67 -12.14 -0.14
CA ASN A 43 -4.54 -13.32 0.00
C ASN A 43 -4.66 -14.13 -1.30
N ALA A 44 -4.51 -13.50 -2.46
CA ALA A 44 -4.58 -14.18 -3.74
C ALA A 44 -3.22 -14.72 -4.20
N PHE A 45 -2.15 -13.96 -4.02
CA PHE A 45 -0.86 -14.24 -4.65
C PHE A 45 0.31 -14.35 -3.68
N GLY A 46 0.14 -13.97 -2.41
CA GLY A 46 1.23 -13.92 -1.44
C GLY A 46 2.41 -13.11 -1.98
N SER A 47 3.62 -13.56 -1.72
CA SER A 47 4.84 -12.95 -2.25
C SER A 47 5.06 -13.16 -3.76
N GLY A 48 4.20 -13.94 -4.41
CA GLY A 48 4.26 -14.23 -5.85
C GLY A 48 3.62 -13.17 -6.74
N ASN A 49 3.09 -12.07 -6.19
CA ASN A 49 2.50 -11.00 -6.98
C ASN A 49 3.52 -10.37 -7.94
N THR A 50 3.05 -9.98 -9.12
CA THR A 50 3.84 -9.33 -10.17
C THR A 50 3.15 -8.08 -10.70
N ALA A 51 3.87 -7.27 -11.45
CA ALA A 51 3.28 -6.12 -12.16
C ALA A 51 2.15 -6.56 -13.10
N GLU A 52 2.35 -7.66 -13.83
CA GLU A 52 1.34 -8.18 -14.75
C GLU A 52 0.07 -8.64 -14.03
N LEU A 53 0.21 -9.39 -12.94
CA LEU A 53 -0.94 -9.79 -12.11
C LEU A 53 -1.67 -8.58 -11.54
N THR A 54 -0.94 -7.59 -11.06
CA THR A 54 -1.52 -6.35 -10.53
C THR A 54 -2.29 -5.58 -11.60
N LYS A 55 -1.75 -5.45 -12.80
CA LYS A 55 -2.44 -4.83 -13.95
C LYS A 55 -3.72 -5.60 -14.29
N THR A 56 -3.65 -6.92 -14.33
CA THR A 56 -4.83 -7.77 -14.58
C THR A 56 -5.92 -7.56 -13.53
N MET A 57 -5.56 -7.46 -12.25
CA MET A 57 -6.54 -7.19 -11.19
C MET A 57 -7.12 -5.78 -11.29
N SER A 58 -6.31 -4.79 -11.63
CA SER A 58 -6.77 -3.42 -11.88
C SER A 58 -7.79 -3.37 -13.03
N ASP A 59 -7.47 -4.03 -14.14
CA ASP A 59 -8.37 -4.13 -15.29
C ASP A 59 -9.71 -4.79 -14.92
N LYS A 60 -9.68 -5.82 -14.06
CA LYS A 60 -10.89 -6.48 -13.56
C LYS A 60 -11.74 -5.57 -12.68
N ILE A 61 -11.13 -4.74 -11.86
CA ILE A 61 -11.86 -3.75 -11.06
C ILE A 61 -12.65 -2.80 -11.96
N VAL A 62 -12.03 -2.33 -13.03
CA VAL A 62 -12.68 -1.44 -14.00
C VAL A 62 -13.74 -2.19 -14.82
N GLU A 63 -13.43 -3.37 -15.32
CA GLU A 63 -14.35 -4.22 -16.09
C GLU A 63 -15.64 -4.50 -15.32
N LEU A 64 -15.53 -4.76 -14.02
CA LEU A 64 -16.66 -5.02 -13.14
C LEU A 64 -17.31 -3.75 -12.57
N SER A 65 -16.84 -2.57 -12.97
CA SER A 65 -17.28 -1.26 -12.47
C SER A 65 -17.17 -1.08 -10.96
N LEU A 66 -16.26 -1.80 -10.32
CA LEU A 66 -16.01 -1.69 -8.88
C LEU A 66 -15.37 -0.36 -8.50
N ASP A 67 -14.57 0.23 -9.38
CA ASP A 67 -14.00 1.57 -9.25
C ASP A 67 -15.09 2.63 -9.04
N LYS A 68 -16.21 2.50 -9.76
CA LYS A 68 -17.37 3.40 -9.64
C LYS A 68 -18.12 3.25 -8.31
N LEU A 69 -17.93 2.12 -7.64
CA LEU A 69 -18.48 1.85 -6.30
C LEU A 69 -17.55 2.28 -5.17
N GLY A 70 -16.36 2.80 -5.49
CA GLY A 70 -15.39 3.30 -4.52
C GLY A 70 -14.19 2.39 -4.26
N TYR A 71 -14.03 1.27 -4.98
CA TYR A 71 -12.86 0.41 -4.90
C TYR A 71 -11.71 1.00 -5.70
N GLN A 72 -11.01 1.96 -5.10
CA GLN A 72 -10.02 2.82 -5.77
C GLN A 72 -8.58 2.59 -5.31
N TYR A 73 -8.35 1.60 -4.45
CA TYR A 73 -7.01 1.30 -3.93
C TYR A 73 -6.50 -0.01 -4.48
N MET A 74 -5.26 0.01 -4.97
CA MET A 74 -4.49 -1.17 -5.34
C MET A 74 -3.29 -1.26 -4.41
N VAL A 75 -3.26 -2.27 -3.55
CA VAL A 75 -2.23 -2.43 -2.53
C VAL A 75 -1.31 -3.59 -2.89
N LEU A 76 -0.04 -3.29 -3.05
CA LEU A 76 1.02 -4.29 -3.14
C LEU A 76 1.46 -4.65 -1.72
N ASP A 77 1.26 -5.89 -1.33
CA ASP A 77 1.70 -6.42 -0.06
C ASP A 77 3.16 -6.91 -0.14
N ASP A 78 3.61 -7.70 0.81
CA ASP A 78 4.98 -8.20 0.88
C ASP A 78 5.42 -8.95 -0.40
N GLY A 79 6.73 -8.96 -0.65
CA GLY A 79 7.34 -9.62 -1.81
C GLY A 79 7.52 -8.73 -3.03
N CYS A 80 7.15 -7.45 -2.98
CA CYS A 80 7.36 -6.51 -4.08
C CYS A 80 8.74 -5.84 -4.05
N TYR A 81 9.43 -5.89 -2.94
CA TYR A 81 10.79 -5.39 -2.77
C TYR A 81 11.81 -6.52 -2.82
N LYS A 82 13.05 -6.19 -3.17
CA LYS A 82 14.19 -7.07 -2.96
C LYS A 82 14.40 -7.34 -1.47
N SER A 83 14.91 -8.52 -1.15
CA SER A 83 15.21 -8.90 0.23
C SER A 83 16.32 -8.05 0.86
N GLU A 84 17.17 -7.47 0.02
CA GLU A 84 18.29 -6.62 0.47
C GLU A 84 18.12 -5.20 -0.01
N ARG A 85 18.58 -4.26 0.82
CA ARG A 85 18.66 -2.85 0.42
C ARG A 85 19.85 -2.65 -0.52
N ILE A 86 19.68 -1.80 -1.52
CA ILE A 86 20.76 -1.36 -2.41
C ILE A 86 21.13 0.06 -1.99
N ASP A 87 22.38 0.25 -1.59
CA ASP A 87 22.88 1.54 -1.09
C ASP A 87 22.02 2.14 0.04
N GLY A 88 21.48 1.27 0.90
CA GLY A 88 20.60 1.67 1.99
C GLY A 88 19.13 1.89 1.59
N GLU A 89 18.81 1.90 0.32
CA GLU A 89 17.48 2.16 -0.21
C GLU A 89 16.69 0.89 -0.50
N LEU A 90 15.36 0.96 -0.33
CA LEU A 90 14.47 -0.09 -0.78
C LEU A 90 14.40 -0.08 -2.31
N SER A 91 14.49 -1.27 -2.91
CA SER A 91 14.40 -1.44 -4.36
C SER A 91 13.34 -2.48 -4.71
N ASN A 92 12.59 -2.22 -5.77
CA ASN A 92 11.63 -3.19 -6.27
C ASN A 92 12.30 -4.49 -6.73
N GLU A 93 11.59 -5.59 -6.62
CA GLU A 93 12.03 -6.87 -7.18
C GLU A 93 11.92 -6.82 -8.71
N THR A 94 13.05 -6.77 -9.39
CA THR A 94 13.12 -6.49 -10.84
C THR A 94 12.58 -7.60 -11.73
N LYS A 95 12.56 -8.85 -11.26
CA LYS A 95 11.96 -9.95 -12.01
C LYS A 95 10.44 -9.87 -12.05
N LYS A 96 9.85 -9.39 -10.97
CA LYS A 96 8.39 -9.26 -10.82
C LYS A 96 7.88 -7.90 -11.29
N PHE A 97 8.69 -6.86 -11.13
CA PHE A 97 8.35 -5.46 -11.47
C PHE A 97 9.46 -4.84 -12.31
N PRO A 98 9.65 -5.31 -13.56
CA PRO A 98 10.81 -4.92 -14.38
C PRO A 98 10.85 -3.44 -14.72
N GLU A 99 9.70 -2.80 -14.87
CA GLU A 99 9.59 -1.36 -15.21
C GLU A 99 9.49 -0.46 -13.97
N GLY A 100 9.52 -1.06 -12.76
CA GLY A 100 9.40 -0.35 -11.49
C GLY A 100 7.98 0.03 -11.12
N PHE A 101 7.83 0.61 -9.93
CA PHE A 101 6.51 0.95 -9.39
C PHE A 101 5.89 2.18 -10.03
N LYS A 102 6.71 3.11 -10.53
CA LYS A 102 6.16 4.29 -11.20
C LYS A 102 5.37 3.90 -12.45
N ALA A 103 5.95 3.07 -13.30
CA ALA A 103 5.27 2.60 -14.51
C ALA A 103 3.98 1.84 -14.19
N LEU A 104 4.00 1.02 -13.14
CA LEU A 104 2.82 0.31 -12.66
C LEU A 104 1.75 1.28 -12.14
N SER A 105 2.15 2.26 -11.35
CA SER A 105 1.25 3.30 -10.82
C SER A 105 0.63 4.16 -11.92
N ASP A 106 1.39 4.45 -12.97
CA ASP A 106 0.88 5.23 -14.11
C ASP A 106 -0.13 4.42 -14.95
N TYR A 107 -0.05 3.09 -14.91
CA TYR A 107 -0.99 2.20 -15.59
C TYR A 107 -2.33 2.10 -14.85
N ILE A 108 -2.28 2.01 -13.52
CA ILE A 108 -3.45 1.83 -12.66
C ILE A 108 -4.28 3.14 -12.59
#